data_3ed8c9d48c6bf80175bd57e8442162cc
#
_entry.id   3ed8c9d48c6bf80175bd57e8442162cc
#
_cell.length_a   1.000
_cell.length_b   1.000
_cell.length_c   1.000
_cell.angle_alpha   90.00
_cell.angle_beta   90.00
_cell.angle_gamma   90.00
#
_symmetry.space_group_name_H-M   'P 1'
#
loop_
_entity.id
_entity.type
_entity.pdbx_description
1 polymer ?
#
loop_
_entity_poly.entity_id
_entity_poly.type
_entity_poly.pdbx_seq_one_letter_code
_entity_poly.pdbx_strand_id
1 'polypeptide(L)'
;KLGDYIKTVNESAGNDYEIELSVDETDQPTTLAEHYIIADQCLKGGMKLVSLAPRFIGDFEKGIDFIGDLDALHASLKDHAAVADVLGPYKLSLHSGSDKVSMYGLLANATQGRFHVKTAGTSYLEALRVVARHDPSAFREIIDFSRGRYETDKATYHVSATLADAPLTSEADDATL
;
A
#
# COMPACT_ATOMS: atom_id res chain seq x y z
N LYS A 1 2.55 15.10 20.80
CA LYS A 1 3.87 15.73 20.54
C LYS A 1 4.11 16.00 19.06
N LEU A 2 4.16 14.95 18.18
CA LEU A 2 4.39 15.19 16.73
C LEU A 2 3.22 15.94 16.09
N GLY A 3 1.98 15.54 16.35
CA GLY A 3 0.79 16.23 15.87
C GLY A 3 0.74 17.71 16.33
N ASP A 4 1.10 18.00 17.58
CA ASP A 4 1.16 19.36 18.10
C ASP A 4 2.25 20.20 17.42
N TYR A 5 3.39 19.58 17.13
CA TYR A 5 4.46 20.22 16.39
C TYR A 5 4.03 20.56 14.94
N ILE A 6 3.45 19.60 14.22
CA ILE A 6 2.91 19.80 12.87
C ILE A 6 1.89 20.94 12.88
N LYS A 7 0.95 20.93 13.84
CA LYS A 7 -0.04 21.98 14.04
C LYS A 7 0.62 23.34 14.21
N THR A 8 1.53 23.44 15.17
CA THR A 8 2.18 24.72 15.50
C THR A 8 2.95 25.31 14.32
N VAL A 9 3.70 24.47 13.59
CA VAL A 9 4.50 24.92 12.44
C VAL A 9 3.60 25.43 11.32
N ASN A 10 2.55 24.66 10.98
CA ASN A 10 1.67 25.04 9.87
C ASN A 10 0.80 26.26 10.20
N GLU A 11 0.22 26.31 11.39
CA GLU A 11 -0.57 27.48 11.84
C GLU A 11 0.29 28.75 11.86
N SER A 12 1.54 28.66 12.34
CA SER A 12 2.46 29.80 12.36
C SER A 12 2.85 30.28 10.96
N ALA A 13 2.87 29.38 9.98
CA ALA A 13 3.16 29.69 8.58
C ALA A 13 1.91 30.08 7.77
N GLY A 14 0.71 30.04 8.36
CA GLY A 14 -0.55 30.31 7.67
C GLY A 14 -0.93 29.21 6.67
N ASN A 15 -0.39 28.01 6.81
CA ASN A 15 -0.67 26.86 5.95
C ASN A 15 -1.86 26.06 6.49
N ASP A 16 -2.70 25.57 5.59
CA ASP A 16 -3.61 24.47 5.91
C ASP A 16 -2.85 23.14 5.86
N TYR A 17 -3.29 22.16 6.63
CA TYR A 17 -2.63 20.85 6.71
C TYR A 17 -3.63 19.76 7.05
N GLU A 18 -3.28 18.53 6.69
CA GLU A 18 -3.98 17.30 7.03
C GLU A 18 -2.97 16.29 7.57
N ILE A 19 -3.41 15.40 8.46
CA ILE A 19 -2.55 14.34 9.01
C ILE A 19 -3.13 12.99 8.64
N GLU A 20 -2.34 12.18 7.97
CA GLU A 20 -2.55 10.74 7.89
C GLU A 20 -1.70 10.03 8.93
N LEU A 21 -2.28 9.07 9.64
CA LEU A 21 -1.56 8.18 10.54
C LEU A 21 -1.45 6.80 9.91
N SER A 22 -0.23 6.28 9.84
CA SER A 22 0.08 4.96 9.33
C SER A 22 0.53 4.05 10.48
N VAL A 23 -0.08 2.87 10.56
CA VAL A 23 0.26 1.79 11.50
C VAL A 23 0.30 0.42 10.78
N ASP A 24 0.53 0.46 9.46
CA ASP A 24 0.50 -0.74 8.61
C ASP A 24 1.82 -1.52 8.59
N GLU A 25 2.92 -0.91 9.01
CA GLU A 25 4.24 -1.56 9.06
C GLU A 25 4.45 -2.33 10.37
N THR A 26 3.60 -3.33 10.62
CA THR A 26 3.64 -4.23 11.78
C THR A 26 3.64 -5.68 11.33
N ASP A 27 4.05 -6.61 12.19
CA ASP A 27 4.08 -8.04 11.87
C ASP A 27 2.69 -8.68 11.80
N GLN A 28 1.70 -8.08 12.47
CA GLN A 28 0.35 -8.60 12.56
C GLN A 28 -0.68 -7.58 12.04
N PRO A 29 -1.80 -8.03 11.48
CA PRO A 29 -2.90 -7.14 11.13
C PRO A 29 -3.38 -6.33 12.34
N THR A 30 -3.73 -5.07 12.09
CA THR A 30 -4.29 -4.18 13.11
C THR A 30 -5.66 -4.69 13.54
N THR A 31 -5.84 -4.98 14.81
CA THR A 31 -7.15 -5.37 15.37
C THR A 31 -8.09 -4.17 15.42
N LEU A 32 -9.40 -4.43 15.47
CA LEU A 32 -10.40 -3.36 15.62
C LEU A 32 -10.23 -2.58 16.94
N ALA A 33 -9.79 -3.25 17.99
CA ALA A 33 -9.51 -2.60 19.28
C ALA A 33 -8.31 -1.64 19.18
N GLU A 34 -7.24 -2.06 18.54
CA GLU A 34 -6.08 -1.20 18.27
C GLU A 34 -6.46 -0.02 17.40
N HIS A 35 -7.20 -0.25 16.30
CA HIS A 35 -7.68 0.81 15.43
C HIS A 35 -8.50 1.84 16.22
N TYR A 36 -9.46 1.37 17.02
CA TYR A 36 -10.29 2.25 17.85
C TYR A 36 -9.45 3.07 18.84
N ILE A 37 -8.56 2.42 19.60
CA ILE A 37 -7.74 3.09 20.61
C ILE A 37 -6.82 4.14 19.95
N ILE A 38 -6.17 3.78 18.86
CA ILE A 38 -5.23 4.68 18.16
C ILE A 38 -5.97 5.92 17.64
N ALA A 39 -7.10 5.73 16.94
CA ALA A 39 -7.87 6.84 16.40
C ALA A 39 -8.47 7.72 17.51
N ASP A 40 -9.07 7.11 18.55
CA ASP A 40 -9.64 7.82 19.70
C ASP A 40 -8.60 8.70 20.40
N GLN A 41 -7.41 8.17 20.66
CA GLN A 41 -6.33 8.94 21.30
C GLN A 41 -5.80 10.07 20.42
N CYS A 42 -5.71 9.86 19.12
CA CYS A 42 -5.31 10.92 18.17
C CYS A 42 -6.34 12.04 18.14
N LEU A 43 -7.61 11.72 18.01
CA LEU A 43 -8.71 12.68 17.94
C LEU A 43 -8.88 13.44 19.26
N LYS A 44 -8.85 12.75 20.42
CA LYS A 44 -8.87 13.36 21.75
C LYS A 44 -7.66 14.27 22.02
N GLY A 45 -6.52 13.92 21.43
CA GLY A 45 -5.31 14.76 21.45
C GLY A 45 -5.38 15.97 20.51
N GLY A 46 -6.49 16.20 19.83
CA GLY A 46 -6.67 17.33 18.92
C GLY A 46 -5.95 17.20 17.57
N MET A 47 -5.57 15.97 17.17
CA MET A 47 -4.97 15.75 15.86
C MET A 47 -6.00 15.93 14.75
N LYS A 48 -5.65 16.69 13.71
CA LYS A 48 -6.45 16.83 12.48
C LYS A 48 -6.29 15.55 11.62
N LEU A 49 -6.81 14.43 12.15
CA LEU A 49 -6.72 13.12 11.49
C LEU A 49 -7.72 13.05 10.35
N VAL A 50 -7.25 12.97 9.11
CA VAL A 50 -8.08 12.86 7.90
C VAL A 50 -8.08 11.48 7.29
N SER A 51 -7.03 10.68 7.56
CA SER A 51 -6.97 9.28 7.17
C SER A 51 -6.11 8.46 8.14
N LEU A 52 -6.41 7.18 8.23
CA LEU A 52 -5.66 6.20 9.01
C LEU A 52 -5.42 4.95 8.16
N ALA A 53 -4.17 4.51 8.12
CA ALA A 53 -3.74 3.30 7.42
C ALA A 53 -3.49 2.16 8.42
N PRO A 54 -4.47 1.28 8.69
CA PRO A 54 -4.22 0.07 9.44
C PRO A 54 -3.52 -0.97 8.57
N ARG A 55 -2.86 -1.95 9.17
CA ARG A 55 -2.49 -3.17 8.47
C ARG A 55 -3.73 -4.05 8.33
N PHE A 56 -4.23 -4.19 7.11
CA PHE A 56 -5.30 -5.11 6.79
C PHE A 56 -4.81 -6.56 6.76
N ILE A 57 -5.75 -7.50 6.81
CA ILE A 57 -5.46 -8.93 6.69
C ILE A 57 -5.01 -9.29 5.27
N GLY A 58 -4.21 -10.33 5.10
CA GLY A 58 -3.62 -10.77 3.84
C GLY A 58 -2.29 -10.12 3.53
N ASP A 59 -1.76 -10.38 2.34
CA ASP A 59 -0.46 -9.88 1.93
C ASP A 59 -0.57 -8.85 0.81
N PHE A 60 0.19 -7.76 0.99
CA PHE A 60 0.20 -6.59 0.12
C PHE A 60 1.59 -6.38 -0.46
N GLU A 61 2.05 -7.35 -1.23
CA GLU A 61 3.35 -7.28 -1.88
C GLU A 61 3.33 -6.28 -3.04
N LYS A 62 4.48 -5.70 -3.36
CA LYS A 62 4.60 -4.74 -4.45
C LYS A 62 4.59 -5.42 -5.81
N GLY A 63 3.90 -4.81 -6.78
CA GLY A 63 3.89 -5.23 -8.17
C GLY A 63 2.96 -6.39 -8.51
N ILE A 64 2.23 -6.93 -7.53
CA ILE A 64 1.25 -8.01 -7.73
C ILE A 64 -0.07 -7.69 -7.03
N ASP A 65 -1.13 -8.39 -7.41
CA ASP A 65 -2.44 -8.20 -6.79
C ASP A 65 -2.48 -8.75 -5.35
N PHE A 66 -3.56 -8.50 -4.65
CA PHE A 66 -3.77 -8.95 -3.28
C PHE A 66 -3.66 -10.48 -3.17
N ILE A 67 -2.97 -10.93 -2.12
CA ILE A 67 -2.85 -12.35 -1.78
C ILE A 67 -3.63 -12.61 -0.49
N GLY A 68 -4.70 -13.37 -0.59
CA GLY A 68 -5.53 -13.73 0.56
C GLY A 68 -6.98 -14.01 0.19
N ASP A 69 -7.81 -14.15 1.21
CA ASP A 69 -9.26 -14.34 1.07
C ASP A 69 -9.95 -12.97 0.92
N LEU A 70 -10.53 -12.71 -0.25
CA LEU A 70 -11.21 -11.45 -0.57
C LEU A 70 -12.50 -11.25 0.24
N ASP A 71 -13.23 -12.31 0.59
CA ASP A 71 -14.45 -12.20 1.39
C ASP A 71 -14.12 -11.86 2.83
N ALA A 72 -13.09 -12.48 3.40
CA ALA A 72 -12.59 -12.16 4.72
C ALA A 72 -12.04 -10.72 4.76
N LEU A 73 -11.30 -10.30 3.72
CA LEU A 73 -10.83 -8.92 3.60
C LEU A 73 -12.00 -7.94 3.54
N HIS A 74 -13.02 -8.21 2.74
CA HIS A 74 -14.20 -7.34 2.63
C HIS A 74 -14.93 -7.18 3.97
N ALA A 75 -15.10 -8.27 4.72
CA ALA A 75 -15.66 -8.21 6.07
C ALA A 75 -14.81 -7.33 6.99
N SER A 76 -13.49 -7.56 7.02
CA SER A 76 -12.55 -6.76 7.81
C SER A 76 -12.58 -5.27 7.44
N LEU A 77 -12.62 -4.95 6.14
CA LEU A 77 -12.73 -3.57 5.67
C LEU A 77 -14.00 -2.88 6.17
N LYS A 78 -15.15 -3.58 6.20
CA LYS A 78 -16.41 -3.04 6.73
C LYS A 78 -16.32 -2.77 8.23
N ASP A 79 -15.68 -3.67 8.98
CA ASP A 79 -15.52 -3.50 10.43
C ASP A 79 -14.60 -2.31 10.73
N HIS A 80 -13.49 -2.16 10.00
CA HIS A 80 -12.63 -0.99 10.11
C HIS A 80 -13.33 0.31 9.69
N ALA A 81 -14.16 0.27 8.65
CA ALA A 81 -14.96 1.42 8.22
C ALA A 81 -15.98 1.82 9.29
N ALA A 82 -16.61 0.86 9.96
CA ALA A 82 -17.54 1.13 11.08
C ALA A 82 -16.83 1.83 12.24
N VAL A 83 -15.60 1.45 12.58
CA VAL A 83 -14.79 2.17 13.58
C VAL A 83 -14.54 3.62 13.15
N ALA A 84 -14.17 3.84 11.88
CA ALA A 84 -13.95 5.17 11.34
C ALA A 84 -15.22 6.02 11.36
N ASP A 85 -16.38 5.44 11.11
CA ASP A 85 -17.69 6.13 11.15
C ASP A 85 -18.08 6.56 12.57
N VAL A 86 -17.78 5.72 13.57
CA VAL A 86 -18.11 6.02 14.98
C VAL A 86 -17.23 7.12 15.55
N LEU A 87 -15.94 7.12 15.22
CA LEU A 87 -14.96 8.04 15.80
C LEU A 87 -14.76 9.32 14.98
N GLY A 88 -14.97 9.24 13.65
CA GLY A 88 -14.58 10.27 12.71
C GLY A 88 -15.65 11.26 12.30
N PRO A 89 -15.83 11.50 10.98
CA PRO A 89 -15.32 10.66 9.88
C PRO A 89 -13.86 10.95 9.48
N TYR A 90 -13.09 9.91 9.26
CA TYR A 90 -11.81 9.94 8.56
C TYR A 90 -11.77 8.82 7.51
N LYS A 91 -10.86 8.92 6.55
CA LYS A 91 -10.70 7.92 5.49
C LYS A 91 -9.92 6.71 6.00
N LEU A 92 -10.28 5.51 5.53
CA LEU A 92 -9.35 4.39 5.57
C LEU A 92 -8.31 4.55 4.46
N SER A 93 -7.04 4.41 4.79
CA SER A 93 -5.95 4.46 3.83
C SER A 93 -5.40 3.06 3.59
N LEU A 94 -5.27 2.70 2.32
CA LEU A 94 -4.61 1.48 1.89
C LEU A 94 -3.18 1.83 1.49
N HIS A 95 -2.21 1.40 2.29
CA HIS A 95 -0.80 1.44 1.90
C HIS A 95 -0.43 0.19 1.10
N SER A 96 0.67 0.25 0.34
CA SER A 96 1.04 -0.78 -0.65
C SER A 96 -0.12 -1.13 -1.59
N GLY A 97 -0.92 -0.13 -1.95
CA GLY A 97 -2.14 -0.29 -2.73
C GLY A 97 -1.94 -0.39 -4.24
N SER A 98 -0.70 -0.28 -4.73
CA SER A 98 -0.41 -0.46 -6.16
C SER A 98 -0.77 -1.86 -6.62
N ASP A 99 -1.37 -1.95 -7.81
CA ASP A 99 -1.70 -3.22 -8.48
C ASP A 99 -2.71 -4.13 -7.76
N LYS A 100 -3.40 -3.61 -6.72
CA LYS A 100 -4.40 -4.35 -5.92
C LYS A 100 -5.79 -4.28 -6.55
N VAL A 101 -5.87 -4.61 -7.83
CA VAL A 101 -7.08 -4.41 -8.66
C VAL A 101 -8.28 -5.19 -8.13
N SER A 102 -8.05 -6.41 -7.64
CA SER A 102 -9.12 -7.29 -7.13
C SER A 102 -9.85 -6.72 -5.90
N MET A 103 -9.18 -5.88 -5.10
CA MET A 103 -9.75 -5.36 -3.85
C MET A 103 -10.24 -3.91 -3.90
N TYR A 104 -9.92 -3.12 -4.93
CA TYR A 104 -10.33 -1.71 -4.95
C TYR A 104 -11.85 -1.53 -4.85
N GLY A 105 -12.62 -2.38 -5.55
CA GLY A 105 -14.06 -2.37 -5.47
C GLY A 105 -14.58 -2.70 -4.07
N LEU A 106 -13.94 -3.62 -3.37
CA LEU A 106 -14.28 -4.00 -1.99
C LEU A 106 -14.00 -2.86 -1.01
N LEU A 107 -12.85 -2.19 -1.14
CA LEU A 107 -12.49 -1.03 -0.34
C LEU A 107 -13.47 0.13 -0.57
N ALA A 108 -13.77 0.44 -1.83
CA ALA A 108 -14.71 1.50 -2.17
C ALA A 108 -16.12 1.21 -1.62
N ASN A 109 -16.57 -0.05 -1.70
CA ASN A 109 -17.86 -0.47 -1.17
C ASN A 109 -17.90 -0.37 0.37
N ALA A 110 -16.90 -0.92 1.05
CA ALA A 110 -16.84 -0.92 2.52
C ALA A 110 -16.80 0.49 3.11
N THR A 111 -16.11 1.41 2.47
CA THR A 111 -15.89 2.78 2.93
C THR A 111 -16.89 3.80 2.35
N GLN A 112 -17.81 3.35 1.50
CA GLN A 112 -18.73 4.23 0.76
C GLN A 112 -17.99 5.34 -0.01
N GLY A 113 -16.82 5.01 -0.57
CA GLY A 113 -15.96 5.92 -1.31
C GLY A 113 -15.05 6.81 -0.45
N ARG A 114 -15.10 6.70 0.88
CA ARG A 114 -14.22 7.45 1.79
C ARG A 114 -12.94 6.69 2.07
N PHE A 115 -12.05 6.65 1.10
CA PHE A 115 -10.77 5.97 1.23
C PHE A 115 -9.64 6.77 0.57
N HIS A 116 -8.43 6.41 0.91
CA HIS A 116 -7.19 6.82 0.27
C HIS A 116 -6.41 5.59 -0.14
N VAL A 117 -5.70 5.64 -1.26
CA VAL A 117 -4.80 4.58 -1.71
C VAL A 117 -3.42 5.18 -1.92
N LYS A 118 -2.45 4.72 -1.15
CA LYS A 118 -1.05 5.06 -1.35
C LYS A 118 -0.47 4.10 -2.39
N THR A 119 -0.05 4.65 -3.52
CA THR A 119 0.57 3.90 -4.60
C THR A 119 2.05 4.24 -4.70
N ALA A 120 2.90 3.25 -4.96
CA ALA A 120 4.22 3.48 -5.51
C ALA A 120 4.06 3.80 -7.01
N GLY A 121 5.04 4.46 -7.62
CA GLY A 121 5.00 4.78 -9.04
C GLY A 121 5.13 3.54 -9.92
N THR A 122 4.11 2.67 -9.95
CA THR A 122 4.12 1.41 -10.71
C THR A 122 3.87 1.61 -12.21
N SER A 123 3.59 2.83 -12.65
CA SER A 123 3.51 3.17 -14.08
C SER A 123 4.75 2.78 -14.88
N TYR A 124 5.92 2.63 -14.23
CA TYR A 124 7.11 2.11 -14.89
C TYR A 124 6.96 0.66 -15.37
N LEU A 125 6.09 -0.15 -14.75
CA LEU A 125 5.79 -1.51 -15.21
C LEU A 125 5.14 -1.48 -16.60
N GLU A 126 4.29 -0.50 -16.88
CA GLU A 126 3.73 -0.30 -18.22
C GLU A 126 4.80 0.13 -19.23
N ALA A 127 5.77 0.94 -18.80
CA ALA A 127 6.93 1.26 -19.63
C ALA A 127 7.76 0.00 -19.93
N LEU A 128 7.99 -0.89 -18.95
CA LEU A 128 8.68 -2.16 -19.16
C LEU A 128 7.93 -3.06 -20.14
N ARG A 129 6.59 -3.12 -20.08
CA ARG A 129 5.78 -3.84 -21.08
C ARG A 129 5.96 -3.32 -22.50
N VAL A 130 6.09 -2.00 -22.65
CA VAL A 130 6.40 -1.40 -23.94
C VAL A 130 7.80 -1.76 -24.41
N VAL A 131 8.80 -1.69 -23.52
CA VAL A 131 10.19 -2.09 -23.83
C VAL A 131 10.22 -3.57 -24.23
N ALA A 132 9.62 -4.47 -23.46
CA ALA A 132 9.55 -5.89 -23.79
C ALA A 132 9.00 -6.16 -25.19
N ARG A 133 7.99 -5.39 -25.59
CA ARG A 133 7.32 -5.55 -26.90
C ARG A 133 8.11 -4.97 -28.07
N HIS A 134 8.82 -3.86 -27.87
CA HIS A 134 9.42 -3.08 -28.96
C HIS A 134 10.95 -3.15 -29.00
N ASP A 135 11.59 -3.50 -27.90
CA ASP A 135 13.03 -3.69 -27.79
C ASP A 135 13.36 -4.83 -26.80
N PRO A 136 13.16 -6.10 -27.22
CA PRO A 136 13.45 -7.26 -26.39
C PRO A 136 14.90 -7.31 -25.90
N SER A 137 15.85 -6.77 -26.67
CA SER A 137 17.27 -6.71 -26.26
C SER A 137 17.47 -5.84 -25.04
N ALA A 138 16.95 -4.60 -25.08
CA ALA A 138 16.99 -3.72 -23.92
C ALA A 138 16.23 -4.29 -22.73
N PHE A 139 15.12 -4.98 -22.96
CA PHE A 139 14.36 -5.63 -21.89
C PHE A 139 15.19 -6.74 -21.19
N ARG A 140 15.93 -7.56 -21.95
CA ARG A 140 16.85 -8.57 -21.39
C ARG A 140 17.93 -7.93 -20.51
N GLU A 141 18.54 -6.84 -20.96
CA GLU A 141 19.54 -6.11 -20.18
C GLU A 141 18.94 -5.60 -18.85
N ILE A 142 17.71 -5.09 -18.87
CA ILE A 142 17.00 -4.64 -17.67
C ILE A 142 16.76 -5.81 -16.72
N ILE A 143 16.32 -6.96 -17.22
CA ILE A 143 16.10 -8.17 -16.41
C ILE A 143 17.41 -8.63 -15.77
N ASP A 144 18.49 -8.75 -16.54
CA ASP A 144 19.79 -9.21 -16.03
C ASP A 144 20.33 -8.26 -14.96
N PHE A 145 20.23 -6.95 -15.17
CA PHE A 145 20.57 -5.96 -14.17
C PHE A 145 19.74 -6.14 -12.90
N SER A 146 18.41 -6.26 -13.04
CA SER A 146 17.49 -6.41 -11.91
C SER A 146 17.76 -7.71 -11.14
N ARG A 147 18.03 -8.81 -11.83
CA ARG A 147 18.39 -10.08 -11.20
C ARG A 147 19.66 -9.96 -10.37
N GLY A 148 20.66 -9.27 -10.88
CA GLY A 148 21.93 -9.03 -10.16
C GLY A 148 21.76 -8.21 -8.87
N ARG A 149 20.70 -7.42 -8.77
CA ARG A 149 20.43 -6.57 -7.62
C ARG A 149 19.33 -7.09 -6.69
N TYR A 150 18.56 -8.07 -7.14
CA TYR A 150 17.30 -8.48 -6.51
C TYR A 150 17.45 -8.77 -5.01
N GLU A 151 18.43 -9.58 -4.60
CA GLU A 151 18.61 -9.96 -3.19
C GLU A 151 19.00 -8.77 -2.30
N THR A 152 19.70 -7.80 -2.86
CA THR A 152 20.08 -6.57 -2.13
C THR A 152 18.90 -5.62 -2.00
N ASP A 153 18.19 -5.40 -3.10
CA ASP A 153 17.15 -4.37 -3.17
C ASP A 153 15.84 -4.81 -2.51
N LYS A 154 15.55 -6.14 -2.46
CA LYS A 154 14.38 -6.66 -1.75
C LYS A 154 14.54 -6.71 -0.22
N ALA A 155 15.73 -6.52 0.32
CA ALA A 155 16.02 -6.73 1.75
C ALA A 155 15.14 -5.89 2.70
N THR A 156 14.58 -4.79 2.22
CA THR A 156 13.68 -3.90 2.99
C THR A 156 12.21 -4.06 2.60
N TYR A 157 11.88 -5.02 1.74
CA TYR A 157 10.51 -5.25 1.27
C TYR A 157 10.08 -6.69 1.56
N HIS A 158 8.81 -6.84 1.92
CA HIS A 158 8.21 -8.16 1.95
C HIS A 158 7.81 -8.57 0.52
N VAL A 159 8.53 -9.53 -0.06
CA VAL A 159 8.31 -10.07 -1.41
C VAL A 159 8.54 -11.58 -1.37
N SER A 160 7.55 -12.36 -1.74
CA SER A 160 7.59 -13.84 -1.73
C SER A 160 8.34 -14.42 -2.92
N ALA A 161 8.36 -13.71 -4.06
CA ALA A 161 9.04 -14.15 -5.27
C ALA A 161 10.54 -14.37 -5.03
N THR A 162 11.11 -15.34 -5.74
CA THR A 162 12.53 -15.66 -5.73
C THR A 162 13.12 -15.59 -7.14
N LEU A 163 14.46 -15.53 -7.24
CA LEU A 163 15.13 -15.54 -8.54
C LEU A 163 14.87 -16.83 -9.35
N ALA A 164 14.49 -17.91 -8.66
CA ALA A 164 14.15 -19.18 -9.31
C ALA A 164 12.78 -19.15 -10.00
N ASP A 165 11.90 -18.21 -9.61
CA ASP A 165 10.56 -18.10 -10.18
C ASP A 165 10.57 -17.43 -11.57
N ALA A 166 11.67 -16.77 -11.93
CA ALA A 166 11.83 -16.11 -13.22
C ALA A 166 12.85 -16.83 -14.09
N PRO A 167 12.59 -17.05 -15.39
CA PRO A 167 13.54 -17.70 -16.28
C PRO A 167 14.83 -16.87 -16.45
N LEU A 168 15.92 -17.54 -16.81
CA LEU A 168 17.14 -16.84 -17.23
C LEU A 168 16.94 -16.25 -18.62
N THR A 169 17.42 -15.05 -18.83
CA THR A 169 17.32 -14.35 -20.12
C THR A 169 18.04 -15.10 -21.23
N SER A 170 19.09 -15.86 -20.90
CA SER A 170 19.83 -16.71 -21.84
C SER A 170 19.08 -17.98 -22.27
N GLU A 171 18.04 -18.38 -21.54
CA GLU A 171 17.32 -19.63 -21.74
C GLU A 171 15.88 -19.40 -22.24
N ALA A 172 15.35 -18.20 -22.08
CA ALA A 172 13.98 -17.84 -22.43
C ALA A 172 13.92 -17.14 -23.81
N ASP A 173 12.90 -17.42 -24.57
CA ASP A 173 12.56 -16.64 -25.78
C ASP A 173 11.83 -15.34 -25.41
N ASP A 174 11.64 -14.46 -26.39
CA ASP A 174 11.00 -13.14 -26.17
C ASP A 174 9.52 -13.23 -25.79
N ALA A 175 8.86 -14.35 -26.05
CA ALA A 175 7.47 -14.58 -25.67
C ALA A 175 7.34 -15.05 -24.21
N THR A 176 8.40 -15.62 -23.66
CA THR A 176 8.47 -16.12 -22.28
C THR A 176 8.89 -15.03 -21.29
N LEU A 177 9.70 -14.09 -21.74
CA LEU A 177 10.14 -12.94 -20.96
C LEU A 177 9.10 -11.83 -20.95
#